data_42c781d5a6b650403acdf43ca9ec3abb
#
_entry.id   42c781d5a6b650403acdf43ca9ec3abb
#
_cell.length_a   1.000
_cell.length_b   1.000
_cell.length_c   1.000
_cell.angle_alpha   90.00
_cell.angle_beta   90.00
_cell.angle_gamma   90.00
#
_symmetry.space_group_name_H-M   'P 1'
#
loop_
_entity.id
_entity.type
_entity.pdbx_description
1 polymer ?
#
loop_
_entity_poly.entity_id
_entity_poly.type
_entity_poly.pdbx_seq_one_letter_code
_entity_poly.pdbx_strand_id
1 'polypeptide(L)' 'MTFTWSAGSGATAYWLDIGNVPGGNQYYQSGNLGNVLTTTVNTLPADGSTIYVTLYSYVGGQWLSNPYTYISGP' A
#
# COMPACT_ATOMS: atom_id res chain seq x y z
N MET A 1 -1.46 -6.57 -9.70
CA MET A 1 -2.14 -5.27 -9.57
C MET A 1 -1.10 -4.18 -9.33
N THR A 2 -1.22 -3.08 -10.02
CA THR A 2 -0.30 -1.95 -9.89
C THR A 2 -0.97 -0.86 -9.06
N PHE A 3 -0.29 -0.39 -8.04
CA PHE A 3 -0.74 0.70 -7.18
C PHE A 3 0.08 1.94 -7.49
N THR A 4 -0.60 3.06 -7.66
CA THR A 4 0.03 4.35 -7.95
C THR A 4 -0.59 5.40 -7.04
N TRP A 5 0.25 6.29 -6.52
CA TRP A 5 -0.18 7.34 -5.61
C TRP A 5 0.51 8.66 -5.95
N SER A 6 -0.05 9.75 -5.41
CA SER A 6 0.53 11.07 -5.58
C SER A 6 1.57 11.34 -4.53
N ALA A 7 2.59 12.13 -4.85
CA ALA A 7 3.60 12.54 -3.89
C ALA A 7 2.94 13.39 -2.80
N GLY A 8 3.16 13.00 -1.54
CA GLY A 8 2.75 13.81 -0.40
C GLY A 8 3.72 14.98 -0.21
N SER A 9 3.21 16.09 0.34
CA SER A 9 4.05 17.24 0.64
C SER A 9 5.08 16.85 1.72
N GLY A 10 6.35 16.91 1.38
CA GLY A 10 7.43 16.58 2.30
C GLY A 10 7.68 15.09 2.50
N ALA A 11 7.00 14.22 1.77
CA ALA A 11 7.23 12.77 1.89
C ALA A 11 8.55 12.40 1.19
N THR A 12 9.36 11.60 1.88
CA THR A 12 10.66 11.17 1.36
C THR A 12 10.74 9.65 1.15
N ALA A 13 9.77 8.90 1.65
CA ALA A 13 9.72 7.45 1.45
C ALA A 13 8.28 6.97 1.57
N TYR A 14 8.04 5.78 1.05
CA TYR A 14 6.72 5.15 1.08
C TYR A 14 6.84 3.67 1.45
N TRP A 15 5.76 3.14 2.01
CA TRP A 15 5.66 1.74 2.42
C TRP A 15 4.24 1.27 2.16
N LEU A 16 4.07 0.09 1.57
CA LEU A 16 2.76 -0.43 1.22
C LEU A 16 2.51 -1.77 1.90
N ASP A 17 1.43 -1.85 2.69
CA ASP A 17 0.95 -3.08 3.30
C ASP A 17 -0.41 -3.43 2.71
N ILE A 18 -0.62 -4.70 2.41
CA ILE A 18 -1.89 -5.20 1.88
C ILE A 18 -2.29 -6.45 2.64
N GLY A 19 -3.54 -6.48 3.10
CA GLY A 19 -4.05 -7.61 3.85
C GLY A 19 -5.53 -7.84 3.63
N ASN A 20 -6.07 -8.82 4.36
CA ASN A 20 -7.47 -9.17 4.31
C ASN A 20 -8.29 -8.51 5.44
N VAL A 21 -7.65 -7.69 6.23
CA VAL A 21 -8.28 -6.88 7.29
C VAL A 21 -7.65 -5.48 7.27
N PRO A 22 -8.34 -4.46 7.78
CA PRO A 22 -7.77 -3.12 7.86
C PRO A 22 -6.44 -3.11 8.62
N GLY A 23 -5.42 -2.51 8.03
CA GLY A 23 -4.09 -2.45 8.62
C GLY A 23 -3.28 -3.74 8.51
N GLY A 24 -3.84 -4.79 7.90
CA GLY A 24 -3.16 -6.08 7.77
C GLY A 24 -2.10 -6.08 6.66
N ASN A 25 -1.24 -7.08 6.69
CA ASN A 25 -0.18 -7.25 5.71
C ASN A 25 -0.05 -8.71 5.24
N GLN A 26 -1.14 -9.49 5.32
CA GLN A 26 -1.13 -10.91 5.02
C GLN A 26 -0.77 -11.21 3.56
N TYR A 27 -1.11 -10.30 2.65
CA TYR A 27 -0.86 -10.50 1.22
C TYR A 27 0.46 -9.89 0.77
N TYR A 28 0.85 -8.75 1.34
CA TYR A 28 2.03 -8.05 0.88
C TYR A 28 2.51 -7.04 1.92
N GLN A 29 3.81 -7.01 2.12
CA GLN A 29 4.48 -6.02 2.96
C GLN A 29 5.73 -5.56 2.21
N SER A 30 5.70 -4.33 1.70
CA SER A 30 6.75 -3.87 0.79
C SER A 30 8.07 -3.55 1.50
N GLY A 31 7.99 -3.19 2.77
CA GLY A 31 9.11 -2.51 3.39
C GLY A 31 9.26 -1.09 2.85
N ASN A 32 10.35 -0.45 3.16
CA ASN A 32 10.62 0.92 2.71
C ASN A 32 10.93 0.90 1.21
N LEU A 33 10.01 1.46 0.42
CA LEU A 33 10.15 1.54 -1.04
C LEU A 33 11.04 2.69 -1.49
N GLY A 34 11.39 3.61 -0.59
CA GLY A 34 12.05 4.85 -0.98
C GLY A 34 11.08 5.85 -1.59
N ASN A 35 11.58 6.81 -2.31
CA ASN A 35 10.77 7.88 -2.88
C ASN A 35 10.24 7.48 -4.28
N VAL A 36 9.31 6.51 -4.29
CA VAL A 36 8.67 6.03 -5.51
C VAL A 36 7.16 6.23 -5.41
N LEU A 37 6.47 6.35 -6.53
CA LEU A 37 5.04 6.65 -6.58
C LEU A 37 4.21 5.48 -7.12
N THR A 38 4.83 4.31 -7.30
CA THR A 38 4.13 3.15 -7.85
C THR A 38 4.81 1.85 -7.42
N THR A 39 4.02 0.80 -7.32
CA THR A 39 4.55 -0.55 -7.13
C THR A 39 3.57 -1.57 -7.72
N THR A 40 4.09 -2.70 -8.19
CA THR A 40 3.28 -3.80 -8.71
C THR A 40 3.33 -4.97 -7.75
N VAL A 41 2.14 -5.51 -7.41
CA VAL A 41 1.98 -6.61 -6.47
C VAL A 41 1.30 -7.77 -7.19
N ASN A 42 1.94 -8.93 -7.17
CA ASN A 42 1.45 -10.11 -7.88
C ASN A 42 0.97 -11.22 -6.95
N THR A 43 0.90 -10.97 -5.64
CA THR A 43 0.54 -11.97 -4.63
C THR A 43 -0.89 -11.84 -4.13
N LEU A 44 -1.70 -11.00 -4.77
CA LEU A 44 -3.07 -10.74 -4.34
C LEU A 44 -4.01 -11.85 -4.79
N PRO A 45 -5.09 -12.13 -4.02
CA PRO A 45 -6.11 -13.07 -4.48
C PRO A 45 -6.81 -12.53 -5.72
N ALA A 46 -7.39 -13.42 -6.50
CA ALA A 46 -8.13 -13.06 -7.72
C ALA A 46 -9.54 -13.66 -7.67
N ASP A 47 -10.21 -13.53 -6.52
CA ASP A 47 -11.48 -14.18 -6.24
C ASP A 47 -12.60 -13.18 -5.90
N GLY A 48 -12.41 -11.90 -6.17
CA GLY A 48 -13.41 -10.86 -5.90
C GLY A 48 -13.47 -10.43 -4.45
N SER A 49 -12.57 -10.91 -3.59
CA SER A 49 -12.59 -10.51 -2.18
C SER A 49 -12.09 -9.07 -2.00
N THR A 50 -12.50 -8.46 -0.88
CA THR A 50 -12.01 -7.13 -0.51
C THR A 50 -10.57 -7.22 -0.02
N ILE A 51 -9.72 -6.35 -0.54
CA ILE A 51 -8.36 -6.21 -0.05
C ILE A 51 -8.20 -4.84 0.62
N TYR A 52 -7.45 -4.83 1.71
CA TYR A 52 -7.22 -3.63 2.51
C TYR A 52 -5.79 -3.20 2.31
N VAL A 53 -5.61 -1.98 1.80
CA VAL A 53 -4.31 -1.42 1.45
C VAL A 53 -4.01 -0.27 2.40
N THR A 54 -2.83 -0.28 3.00
CA THR A 54 -2.36 0.85 3.81
C THR A 54 -1.10 1.41 3.17
N LEU A 55 -1.17 2.65 2.75
CA LEU A 55 -0.02 3.37 2.22
C LEU A 55 0.56 4.23 3.34
N TYR A 56 1.81 3.99 3.68
CA TYR A 56 2.54 4.81 4.64
C TYR A 56 3.41 5.79 3.90
N SER A 57 3.41 7.04 4.36
CA SER A 57 4.28 8.10 3.85
C SER A 57 5.19 8.58 4.96
N TYR A 58 6.48 8.66 4.71
CA TYR A 58 7.45 9.12 5.70
C TYR A 58 7.61 10.64 5.56
N VAL A 59 7.10 11.37 6.53
CA VAL A 59 7.07 12.83 6.52
C VAL A 59 7.58 13.36 7.85
N GLY A 60 8.61 14.20 7.82
CA GLY A 60 9.12 14.84 9.02
C GLY A 60 9.56 13.88 10.12
N GLY A 61 10.11 12.73 9.76
CA GLY A 61 10.57 11.73 10.72
C GLY A 61 9.46 10.80 11.23
N GLN A 62 8.27 10.84 10.63
CA GLN A 62 7.13 10.02 11.05
C GLN A 62 6.49 9.32 9.86
N TRP A 63 6.04 8.09 10.10
CA TRP A 63 5.22 7.36 9.13
C TRP A 63 3.76 7.72 9.33
N LEU A 64 3.13 8.27 8.28
CA LEU A 64 1.71 8.59 8.26
C LEU A 64 1.00 7.54 7.44
N SER A 65 -0.14 7.03 7.93
CA SER A 65 -0.87 5.97 7.25
C SER A 65 -2.11 6.50 6.55
N ASN A 66 -2.37 5.97 5.35
CA ASN A 66 -3.58 6.24 4.58
C ASN A 66 -4.19 4.91 4.17
N PRO A 67 -5.40 4.57 4.68
CA PRO A 67 -6.04 3.31 4.33
C PRO A 67 -6.87 3.42 3.04
N TYR A 68 -6.89 2.33 2.27
CA TYR A 68 -7.70 2.21 1.06
C TYR A 68 -8.27 0.80 0.99
N THR A 69 -9.41 0.65 0.30
CA THR A 69 -9.99 -0.66 0.02
C THR A 69 -10.15 -0.85 -1.49
N TYR A 70 -9.94 -2.07 -1.94
CA TYR A 70 -10.10 -2.47 -3.34
C TYR A 70 -10.79 -3.82 -3.38
N ILE A 71 -11.42 -4.12 -4.52
CA ILE A 71 -11.94 -5.45 -4.78
C ILE A 71 -10.95 -6.15 -5.69
N SER A 72 -10.50 -7.33 -5.29
CA SER A 72 -9.57 -8.10 -6.11
C SER A 72 -10.26 -8.53 -7.41
N GLY A 73 -9.50 -8.65 -8.50
CA GLY A 73 -10.04 -9.07 -9.77
C GLY A 73 -10.48 -10.53 -9.75
N PRO A 74 -11.27 -10.94 -10.75
CA PRO A 74 -11.65 -12.33 -10.88
C PRO A 74 -10.47 -13.22 -11.30
#